data_2f97ba2b73b0e81f604b26eb72b4790f
#
_entry.id   2f97ba2b73b0e81f604b26eb72b4790f
#
_cell.length_a   1.000
_cell.length_b   1.000
_cell.length_c   1.000
_cell.angle_alpha   90.00
_cell.angle_beta   90.00
_cell.angle_gamma   90.00
#
_symmetry.space_group_name_H-M   'P 1'
#
loop_
_entity.id
_entity.type
_entity.pdbx_description
1 polymer ?
#
loop_
_entity_poly.entity_id
_entity_poly.type
_entity_poly.pdbx_seq_one_letter_code
_entity_poly.pdbx_strand_id
1 'polypeptide(L)'
;MAKTEDAPKAAEAPESAEAAAAAQAAEQGQQAQARQTAAPVQVQVNDDNVAATYANFCRVTGSPEELIIDFGLNPQPVGIPKDPIQVTQRVVMNFYTAKRLLAALQMSVQRHEQVFGVLETDIQKRLKVQQS
;
A
#
# COMPACT_ATOMS: atom_id res chain seq x y z
N MET A 1 -36.77 67.50 -37.10
CA MET A 1 -37.89 67.26 -36.17
C MET A 1 -37.75 65.89 -35.59
N ALA A 2 -37.64 65.84 -34.28
CA ALA A 2 -38.04 64.78 -33.34
C ALA A 2 -37.32 63.43 -33.47
N LYS A 3 -36.44 63.11 -32.52
CA LYS A 3 -36.67 62.55 -31.18
C LYS A 3 -37.16 61.07 -31.24
N THR A 4 -36.46 60.18 -30.68
CA THR A 4 -36.44 59.70 -29.30
C THR A 4 -35.40 58.59 -29.20
N GLU A 5 -34.46 58.65 -28.30
CA GLU A 5 -34.38 58.03 -26.99
C GLU A 5 -34.85 56.54 -26.92
N ASP A 6 -33.90 55.67 -26.74
CA ASP A 6 -34.14 54.73 -25.67
C ASP A 6 -32.81 54.26 -25.07
N ALA A 7 -32.77 54.20 -23.76
CA ALA A 7 -31.65 53.97 -22.91
C ALA A 7 -31.30 52.48 -22.78
N PRO A 8 -30.07 52.14 -22.38
CA PRO A 8 -29.65 50.77 -22.21
C PRO A 8 -30.15 50.23 -20.88
N LYS A 9 -30.73 49.06 -20.91
CA LYS A 9 -31.03 48.27 -19.71
C LYS A 9 -29.80 47.58 -19.24
N ALA A 10 -29.40 47.95 -18.03
CA ALA A 10 -28.28 47.38 -17.31
C ALA A 10 -28.31 45.83 -17.28
N ALA A 11 -27.14 45.28 -17.52
CA ALA A 11 -26.88 43.87 -17.26
C ALA A 11 -26.93 43.62 -15.75
N GLU A 12 -27.84 42.81 -15.31
CA GLU A 12 -27.82 42.25 -13.98
C GLU A 12 -26.82 41.11 -13.89
N ALA A 13 -26.04 41.20 -12.88
CA ALA A 13 -24.85 40.51 -12.53
C ALA A 13 -24.95 39.01 -12.28
N PRO A 14 -23.79 38.32 -12.28
CA PRO A 14 -23.67 36.90 -11.97
C PRO A 14 -23.48 36.68 -10.46
N GLU A 15 -24.42 37.11 -9.63
CA GLU A 15 -24.36 36.81 -8.18
C GLU A 15 -24.75 35.34 -7.86
N SER A 16 -25.49 34.70 -8.75
CA SER A 16 -25.98 33.32 -8.54
C SER A 16 -24.88 32.25 -8.78
N ALA A 17 -23.89 32.54 -9.61
CA ALA A 17 -22.82 31.58 -9.92
C ALA A 17 -21.76 31.46 -8.79
N GLU A 18 -21.46 32.58 -8.14
CA GLU A 18 -20.51 32.61 -7.04
C GLU A 18 -21.07 31.98 -5.76
N ALA A 19 -22.35 32.19 -5.47
CA ALA A 19 -23.03 31.54 -4.35
C ALA A 19 -23.15 30.01 -4.54
N ALA A 20 -23.40 29.56 -5.76
CA ALA A 20 -23.45 28.13 -6.08
C ALA A 20 -22.09 27.47 -5.99
N ALA A 21 -21.01 28.14 -6.42
CA ALA A 21 -19.65 27.63 -6.29
C ALA A 21 -19.19 27.57 -4.84
N ALA A 22 -19.54 28.55 -4.02
CA ALA A 22 -19.24 28.54 -2.58
C ALA A 22 -19.99 27.44 -1.83
N ALA A 23 -21.25 27.18 -2.17
CA ALA A 23 -22.02 26.09 -1.59
C ALA A 23 -21.44 24.71 -1.95
N GLN A 24 -21.04 24.50 -3.20
CA GLN A 24 -20.39 23.26 -3.64
C GLN A 24 -19.04 23.02 -2.99
N ALA A 25 -18.24 24.07 -2.80
CA ALA A 25 -16.96 23.97 -2.09
C ALA A 25 -17.14 23.64 -0.60
N ALA A 26 -18.19 24.18 0.04
CA ALA A 26 -18.53 23.88 1.42
C ALA A 26 -19.00 22.43 1.59
N GLU A 27 -19.80 21.91 0.69
CA GLU A 27 -20.24 20.50 0.71
C GLU A 27 -19.08 19.52 0.46
N GLN A 28 -18.18 19.83 -0.45
CA GLN A 28 -16.97 19.02 -0.68
C GLN A 28 -16.02 19.04 0.52
N GLY A 29 -15.89 20.16 1.20
CA GLY A 29 -15.11 20.28 2.43
C GLY A 29 -15.69 19.47 3.59
N GLN A 30 -17.00 19.46 3.73
CA GLN A 30 -17.69 18.67 4.75
C GLN A 30 -17.62 17.15 4.48
N GLN A 31 -17.72 16.74 3.22
CA GLN A 31 -17.57 15.33 2.85
C GLN A 31 -16.11 14.83 3.04
N ALA A 32 -15.12 15.67 2.80
CA ALA A 32 -13.73 15.33 3.06
C ALA A 32 -13.42 15.21 4.57
N GLN A 33 -13.99 16.09 5.40
CA GLN A 33 -13.87 16.03 6.85
C GLN A 33 -14.63 14.84 7.46
N ALA A 34 -15.82 14.51 6.92
CA ALA A 34 -16.56 13.32 7.36
C ALA A 34 -15.80 12.01 7.09
N ARG A 35 -15.01 11.96 6.03
CA ARG A 35 -14.13 10.81 5.74
C ARG A 35 -12.93 10.69 6.67
N GLN A 36 -12.49 11.77 7.29
CA GLN A 36 -11.35 11.78 8.22
C GLN A 36 -11.75 11.42 9.67
N THR A 37 -13.01 11.53 10.03
CA THR A 37 -13.52 11.25 11.37
C THR A 37 -14.10 9.86 11.55
N ALA A 38 -14.18 9.05 10.50
CA ALA A 38 -14.55 7.64 10.62
C ALA A 38 -13.44 6.90 11.38
N ALA A 39 -13.74 6.40 12.58
CA ALA A 39 -12.83 5.52 13.32
C ALA A 39 -12.40 4.35 12.42
N PRO A 40 -11.11 3.96 12.41
CA PRO A 40 -10.66 2.83 11.60
C PRO A 40 -11.46 1.61 12.00
N VAL A 41 -12.13 0.99 11.01
CA VAL A 41 -12.84 -0.27 11.22
C VAL A 41 -11.79 -1.31 11.58
N GLN A 42 -11.76 -1.74 12.84
CA GLN A 42 -10.90 -2.85 13.26
C GLN A 42 -11.54 -4.15 12.81
N VAL A 43 -10.87 -4.83 11.89
CA VAL A 43 -11.23 -6.20 11.51
C VAL A 43 -10.79 -7.12 12.64
N GLN A 44 -11.73 -7.87 13.21
CA GLN A 44 -11.42 -8.90 14.19
C GLN A 44 -10.84 -10.11 13.47
N VAL A 45 -9.70 -10.58 13.94
CA VAL A 45 -8.98 -11.74 13.39
C VAL A 45 -8.95 -12.81 14.49
N ASN A 46 -9.36 -14.03 14.16
CA ASN A 46 -9.20 -15.20 15.03
C ASN A 46 -8.01 -16.03 14.50
N ASP A 47 -6.99 -16.18 15.34
CA ASP A 47 -5.75 -16.90 15.06
C ASP A 47 -5.48 -18.04 16.08
N ASP A 48 -6.52 -18.47 16.82
CA ASP A 48 -6.39 -19.45 17.92
C ASP A 48 -5.80 -20.79 17.48
N ASN A 49 -6.02 -21.21 16.22
CA ASN A 49 -5.62 -22.52 15.71
C ASN A 49 -4.65 -22.46 14.53
N VAL A 50 -3.88 -21.38 14.42
CA VAL A 50 -2.91 -21.22 13.34
C VAL A 50 -1.56 -21.80 13.73
N ALA A 51 -1.07 -22.76 12.94
CA ALA A 51 0.29 -23.28 13.10
C ALA A 51 1.31 -22.30 12.55
N ALA A 52 2.30 -21.94 13.37
CA ALA A 52 3.41 -21.12 12.93
C ALA A 52 4.46 -21.99 12.23
N THR A 53 4.92 -21.56 11.06
CA THR A 53 5.98 -22.23 10.30
C THR A 53 7.13 -21.24 10.09
N TYR A 54 8.35 -21.69 10.40
CA TYR A 54 9.55 -20.93 10.09
C TYR A 54 9.98 -21.14 8.64
N ALA A 55 10.35 -20.06 7.96
CA ALA A 55 10.91 -20.11 6.62
C ALA A 55 12.07 -19.13 6.49
N ASN A 56 13.15 -19.56 5.85
CA ASN A 56 14.29 -18.70 5.46
C ASN A 56 14.46 -18.65 3.93
N PHE A 57 13.54 -19.24 3.19
CA PHE A 57 13.46 -19.22 1.74
C PHE A 57 12.05 -18.89 1.30
N CYS A 58 11.92 -18.06 0.29
CA CYS A 58 10.66 -17.86 -0.42
C CYS A 58 10.89 -17.79 -1.93
N ARG A 59 9.91 -18.27 -2.67
CA ARG A 59 9.85 -18.16 -4.12
C ARG A 59 8.48 -17.61 -4.51
N VAL A 60 8.47 -16.66 -5.42
CA VAL A 60 7.24 -16.08 -5.95
C VAL A 60 7.10 -16.48 -7.40
N THR A 61 5.97 -17.08 -7.73
CA THR A 61 5.55 -17.42 -9.08
C THR A 61 4.09 -16.99 -9.28
N GLY A 62 3.56 -17.09 -10.49
CA GLY A 62 2.16 -16.72 -10.71
C GLY A 62 1.65 -17.04 -12.10
N SER A 63 0.35 -16.97 -12.21
CA SER A 63 -0.44 -16.93 -13.45
C SER A 63 -0.91 -15.49 -13.70
N PRO A 64 -1.63 -15.19 -14.78
CA PRO A 64 -2.22 -13.86 -14.98
C PRO A 64 -3.20 -13.43 -13.89
N GLU A 65 -3.79 -14.35 -13.15
CA GLU A 65 -4.85 -14.10 -12.17
C GLU A 65 -4.39 -14.25 -10.73
N GLU A 66 -3.42 -15.14 -10.48
CA GLU A 66 -3.02 -15.56 -9.14
C GLU A 66 -1.52 -15.48 -8.93
N LEU A 67 -1.14 -15.09 -7.75
CA LEU A 67 0.24 -15.10 -7.26
C LEU A 67 0.40 -16.27 -6.27
N ILE A 68 1.51 -16.99 -6.43
CA ILE A 68 1.85 -18.14 -5.60
C ILE A 68 3.14 -17.82 -4.86
N ILE A 69 3.11 -17.92 -3.53
CA ILE A 69 4.29 -17.78 -2.69
C ILE A 69 4.59 -19.14 -2.07
N ASP A 70 5.75 -19.67 -2.35
CA ASP A 70 6.30 -20.87 -1.72
C ASP A 70 7.27 -20.46 -0.61
N PHE A 71 7.04 -20.96 0.58
CA PHE A 71 7.96 -20.82 1.70
C PHE A 71 8.65 -22.15 1.98
N GLY A 72 9.91 -22.09 2.36
CA GLY A 72 10.68 -23.28 2.62
C GLY A 72 11.84 -23.05 3.56
N LEU A 73 12.51 -24.13 3.90
CA LEU A 73 13.72 -24.12 4.70
C LEU A 73 14.92 -24.45 3.81
N ASN A 74 15.83 -23.49 3.70
CA ASN A 74 17.13 -23.70 3.09
C ASN A 74 18.15 -24.03 4.21
N PRO A 75 18.63 -25.28 4.29
CA PRO A 75 19.62 -25.65 5.30
C PRO A 75 21.01 -25.11 5.00
N GLN A 76 21.26 -24.67 3.78
CA GLN A 76 22.54 -24.11 3.34
C GLN A 76 22.35 -22.66 2.86
N PRO A 77 22.27 -21.67 3.78
CA PRO A 77 21.98 -20.28 3.42
C PRO A 77 23.17 -19.58 2.72
N VAL A 78 24.36 -20.16 2.75
CA VAL A 78 25.57 -19.62 2.11
C VAL A 78 25.98 -20.52 0.95
N GLY A 79 26.18 -19.92 -0.22
CA GLY A 79 26.50 -20.63 -1.44
C GLY A 79 25.29 -21.22 -2.15
N ILE A 80 25.53 -22.13 -3.10
CA ILE A 80 24.48 -22.80 -3.86
C ILE A 80 24.08 -24.08 -3.11
N PRO A 81 22.82 -24.26 -2.75
CA PRO A 81 22.35 -25.49 -2.10
C PRO A 81 22.66 -26.72 -2.97
N LYS A 82 23.18 -27.76 -2.37
CA LYS A 82 23.46 -29.04 -3.06
C LYS A 82 22.21 -29.84 -3.31
N ASP A 83 21.28 -29.77 -2.36
CA ASP A 83 20.01 -30.49 -2.43
C ASP A 83 18.86 -29.52 -2.74
N PRO A 84 17.78 -30.00 -3.36
CA PRO A 84 16.60 -29.19 -3.60
C PRO A 84 16.00 -28.64 -2.30
N ILE A 85 15.68 -27.35 -2.27
CA ILE A 85 15.02 -26.73 -1.12
C ILE A 85 13.60 -27.28 -1.00
N GLN A 86 13.27 -27.77 0.19
CA GLN A 86 11.94 -28.29 0.47
C GLN A 86 10.97 -27.16 0.75
N VAL A 87 9.90 -27.09 -0.04
CA VAL A 87 8.78 -26.20 0.21
C VAL A 87 7.92 -26.79 1.31
N THR A 88 7.69 -26.04 2.37
CA THR A 88 6.90 -26.44 3.54
C THR A 88 5.51 -25.84 3.54
N GLN A 89 5.36 -24.67 2.92
CA GLN A 89 4.09 -23.96 2.86
C GLN A 89 3.93 -23.29 1.50
N ARG A 90 2.73 -23.40 0.93
CA ARG A 90 2.34 -22.69 -0.29
C ARG A 90 1.12 -21.84 0.00
N VAL A 91 1.18 -20.56 -0.38
CA VAL A 91 0.06 -19.64 -0.29
C VAL A 91 -0.27 -19.14 -1.69
N VAL A 92 -1.53 -19.30 -2.07
CA VAL A 92 -2.05 -18.80 -3.35
C VAL A 92 -2.99 -17.63 -3.05
N MET A 93 -2.82 -16.53 -3.77
CA MET A 93 -3.65 -15.34 -3.58
C MET A 93 -3.85 -14.61 -4.91
N ASN A 94 -4.94 -13.83 -5.00
CA ASN A 94 -5.13 -12.93 -6.12
C ASN A 94 -4.17 -11.73 -6.04
N PHE A 95 -3.96 -11.04 -7.16
CA PHE A 95 -3.04 -9.90 -7.22
C PHE A 95 -3.47 -8.69 -6.38
N TYR A 96 -4.76 -8.52 -6.08
CA TYR A 96 -5.22 -7.45 -5.19
C TYR A 96 -4.73 -7.67 -3.76
N THR A 97 -4.84 -8.90 -3.27
CA THR A 97 -4.30 -9.31 -1.96
C THR A 97 -2.79 -9.24 -1.95
N ALA A 98 -2.12 -9.70 -3.00
CA ALA A 98 -0.67 -9.61 -3.14
C ALA A 98 -0.16 -8.17 -3.06
N LYS A 99 -0.84 -7.22 -3.70
CA LYS A 99 -0.46 -5.80 -3.63
C LYS A 99 -0.63 -5.21 -2.23
N ARG A 100 -1.67 -5.62 -1.50
CA ARG A 100 -1.84 -5.21 -0.09
C ARG A 100 -0.75 -5.81 0.81
N LEU A 101 -0.42 -7.08 0.59
CA LEU A 101 0.67 -7.76 1.29
C LEU A 101 2.01 -7.07 1.06
N LEU A 102 2.33 -6.72 -0.18
CA LEU A 102 3.55 -5.98 -0.52
C LEU A 102 3.66 -4.68 0.27
N ALA A 103 2.59 -3.88 0.30
CA ALA A 103 2.56 -2.63 1.05
C ALA A 103 2.75 -2.85 2.56
N ALA A 104 2.11 -3.87 3.13
CA ALA A 104 2.23 -4.20 4.54
C ALA A 104 3.64 -4.67 4.91
N LEU A 105 4.25 -5.52 4.09
CA LEU A 105 5.62 -5.99 4.27
C LEU A 105 6.62 -4.83 4.17
N GLN A 106 6.46 -3.96 3.17
CA GLN A 106 7.32 -2.79 3.01
C GLN A 106 7.29 -1.90 4.25
N MET A 107 6.10 -1.58 4.78
CA MET A 107 5.98 -0.77 5.99
C MET A 107 6.61 -1.46 7.21
N SER A 108 6.45 -2.77 7.35
CA SER A 108 6.99 -3.52 8.48
C SER A 108 8.52 -3.56 8.46
N VAL A 109 9.11 -3.80 7.29
CA VAL A 109 10.55 -3.79 7.11
C VAL A 109 11.12 -2.39 7.35
N GLN A 110 10.51 -1.35 6.80
CA GLN A 110 10.95 0.04 7.01
C GLN A 110 10.94 0.43 8.49
N ARG A 111 9.88 0.06 9.24
CA ARG A 111 9.83 0.31 10.70
C ARG A 111 10.95 -0.39 11.45
N HIS A 112 11.23 -1.64 11.08
CA HIS A 112 12.34 -2.39 11.67
C HIS A 112 13.67 -1.69 11.40
N GLU A 113 13.92 -1.30 10.16
CA GLU A 113 15.16 -0.64 9.77
C GLU A 113 15.35 0.74 10.43
N GLN A 114 14.27 1.46 10.69
CA GLN A 114 14.33 2.74 11.41
C GLN A 114 14.83 2.58 12.86
N VAL A 115 14.53 1.46 13.50
CA VAL A 115 14.89 1.19 14.89
C VAL A 115 16.23 0.48 15.00
N PHE A 116 16.49 -0.50 14.12
CA PHE A 116 17.62 -1.42 14.23
C PHE A 116 18.69 -1.22 13.16
N GLY A 117 18.45 -0.33 12.20
CA GLY A 117 19.34 -0.07 11.07
C GLY A 117 18.96 -0.90 9.84
N VAL A 118 19.58 -0.54 8.71
CA VAL A 118 19.32 -1.15 7.41
C VAL A 118 19.68 -2.63 7.41
N LEU A 119 18.78 -3.46 6.91
CA LEU A 119 18.97 -4.89 6.76
C LEU A 119 19.79 -5.18 5.50
N GLU A 120 21.03 -5.64 5.68
CA GLU A 120 21.85 -6.10 4.57
C GLU A 120 21.43 -7.52 4.18
N THR A 121 20.85 -7.65 3.01
CA THR A 121 20.39 -8.94 2.47
C THR A 121 21.49 -9.74 1.77
N ASP A 122 22.56 -9.08 1.37
CA ASP A 122 23.72 -9.74 0.79
C ASP A 122 24.61 -10.33 1.90
N ILE A 123 24.66 -11.66 1.93
CA ILE A 123 25.44 -12.40 2.93
C ILE A 123 26.92 -12.03 2.86
N GLN A 124 27.47 -11.80 1.67
CA GLN A 124 28.89 -11.48 1.50
C GLN A 124 29.26 -10.15 2.18
N LYS A 125 28.34 -9.18 2.14
CA LYS A 125 28.54 -7.89 2.81
C LYS A 125 28.39 -7.96 4.33
N ARG A 126 27.71 -8.99 4.84
CA ARG A 126 27.57 -9.22 6.28
C ARG A 126 28.80 -9.91 6.89
N LEU A 127 29.57 -10.61 6.08
CA LEU A 127 30.80 -11.27 6.54
C LEU A 127 31.86 -10.20 6.80
N LYS A 128 32.20 -9.98 8.07
CA LYS A 128 33.37 -9.19 8.44
C LYS A 128 34.61 -10.10 8.25
N VAL A 129 35.13 -10.13 7.05
CA VAL A 129 36.44 -10.77 6.81
C VAL A 129 37.46 -9.87 7.45
N GLN A 130 38.08 -10.32 8.54
CA GLN A 130 39.32 -9.71 9.02
C GLN A 130 40.38 -9.97 7.94
N GLN A 131 40.72 -8.92 7.22
CA GLN A 131 41.93 -8.94 6.39
C GLN A 131 43.13 -8.99 7.35
N SER A 132 43.73 -10.15 7.42
CA SER A 132 45.01 -10.35 8.07
C SER A 132 46.13 -9.88 7.15
#